data_f224e44b8289d05b5867598a3b5dc141
#
_entry.id   f224e44b8289d05b5867598a3b5dc141
#
_cell.length_a   1.000
_cell.length_b   1.000
_cell.length_c   1.000
_cell.angle_alpha   90.00
_cell.angle_beta   90.00
_cell.angle_gamma   90.00
#
_symmetry.space_group_name_H-M   'P 1'
#
loop_
_entity.id
_entity.type
_entity.pdbx_description
1 polymer ?
#
loop_
_entity_poly.entity_id
_entity_poly.type
_entity_poly.pdbx_seq_one_letter_code
_entity_poly.pdbx_strand_id
1 'polypeptide(L)'
;MKAQGYTELYAVYGCSMGGSVALLVALGQLIKIKHCVMDGGITPYQLPWIVTRFIALKDYLMMMIGRTGGVGLLEKAFATDEYTKEDLQYVADVLRHCSRKTLWRTFDSCNNYKVPDPVPTIDTKLHYWYTNGEEKERKQDIAYIKSKFPQTEFTVLPELGHAGLVLLKPELFEQMISELSD
;
A
#
# COMPACT_ATOMS: atom_id res chain seq x y z
N MET A 1 6.30 17.18 -9.95
CA MET A 1 6.43 16.51 -11.26
C MET A 1 6.12 17.46 -12.41
N LYS A 2 4.89 17.96 -12.62
CA LYS A 2 4.61 18.94 -13.70
C LYS A 2 5.52 20.17 -13.66
N ALA A 3 5.77 20.72 -12.49
CA ALA A 3 6.70 21.84 -12.31
C ALA A 3 8.18 21.51 -12.65
N GLN A 4 8.50 20.24 -12.75
CA GLN A 4 9.80 19.70 -13.16
C GLN A 4 9.84 19.23 -14.62
N GLY A 5 8.76 19.49 -15.39
CA GLY A 5 8.66 19.17 -16.81
C GLY A 5 8.18 17.73 -17.13
N TYR A 6 7.88 16.91 -16.14
CA TYR A 6 7.33 15.57 -16.40
C TYR A 6 5.89 15.64 -16.85
N THR A 7 5.59 15.14 -18.03
CA THR A 7 4.24 15.07 -18.63
C THR A 7 3.64 13.67 -18.54
N GLU A 8 4.49 12.65 -18.40
CA GLU A 8 4.12 11.25 -18.37
C GLU A 8 5.00 10.49 -17.36
N LEU A 9 4.45 9.46 -16.72
CA LEU A 9 5.17 8.49 -15.89
C LEU A 9 4.94 7.10 -16.48
N TYR A 10 6.00 6.31 -16.55
CA TYR A 10 5.90 4.91 -16.94
C TYR A 10 5.08 4.13 -15.92
N ALA A 11 5.42 4.22 -14.66
CA ALA A 11 4.67 3.56 -13.59
C ALA A 11 4.54 4.42 -12.34
N VAL A 12 3.46 4.19 -11.59
CA VAL A 12 3.33 4.55 -10.17
C VAL A 12 3.12 3.26 -9.39
N TYR A 13 3.93 3.08 -8.36
CA TYR A 13 3.86 1.93 -7.47
C TYR A 13 3.53 2.38 -6.05
N GLY A 14 2.72 1.58 -5.37
CA GLY A 14 2.44 1.77 -3.96
C GLY A 14 2.13 0.46 -3.25
N CYS A 15 2.83 0.24 -2.13
CA CYS A 15 2.59 -0.91 -1.27
C CYS A 15 1.64 -0.54 -0.13
N SER A 16 0.76 -1.45 0.25
CA SER A 16 -0.17 -1.29 1.37
C SER A 16 -1.01 -0.01 1.24
N MET A 17 -0.90 0.91 2.19
CA MET A 17 -1.49 2.26 2.11
C MET A 17 -1.01 3.03 0.88
N GLY A 18 0.24 2.81 0.44
CA GLY A 18 0.77 3.40 -0.78
C GLY A 18 -0.02 3.00 -2.02
N GLY A 19 -0.59 1.79 -2.05
CA GLY A 19 -1.49 1.33 -3.12
C GLY A 19 -2.74 2.19 -3.24
N SER A 20 -3.33 2.62 -2.11
CA SER A 20 -4.44 3.57 -2.08
C SER A 20 -4.07 4.90 -2.73
N VAL A 21 -2.88 5.41 -2.39
CA VAL A 21 -2.37 6.68 -2.94
C VAL A 21 -2.10 6.54 -4.43
N ALA A 22 -1.46 5.44 -4.86
CA ALA A 22 -1.17 5.16 -6.26
C ALA A 22 -2.46 5.13 -7.10
N LEU A 23 -3.49 4.44 -6.63
CA LEU A 23 -4.81 4.40 -7.27
C LEU A 23 -5.43 5.80 -7.40
N LEU A 24 -5.45 6.58 -6.32
CA LEU A 24 -6.00 7.94 -6.36
C LEU A 24 -5.22 8.87 -7.29
N VAL A 25 -3.90 8.72 -7.36
CA VAL A 25 -3.06 9.48 -8.30
C VAL A 25 -3.39 9.12 -9.75
N ALA A 26 -3.58 7.82 -10.05
CA ALA A 26 -3.98 7.37 -11.38
C ALA A 26 -5.37 7.90 -11.76
N LEU A 27 -6.35 7.79 -10.85
CA LEU A 27 -7.72 8.27 -11.07
C LEU A 27 -7.80 9.80 -11.20
N GLY A 28 -6.88 10.51 -10.57
CA GLY A 28 -6.82 11.98 -10.62
C GLY A 28 -6.39 12.54 -11.98
N GLN A 29 -5.78 11.75 -12.85
CA GLN A 29 -5.37 12.09 -14.21
C GLN A 29 -4.60 13.42 -14.35
N LEU A 30 -3.93 13.86 -13.27
CA LEU A 30 -3.15 15.10 -13.28
C LEU A 30 -1.87 15.00 -14.12
N ILE A 31 -1.37 13.79 -14.31
CA ILE A 31 -0.25 13.42 -15.16
C ILE A 31 -0.59 12.12 -15.83
N LYS A 32 -0.16 11.91 -17.07
CA LYS A 32 -0.37 10.64 -17.76
C LYS A 32 0.47 9.55 -17.08
N ILE A 33 -0.17 8.43 -16.71
CA ILE A 33 0.47 7.29 -16.06
C ILE A 33 0.15 6.06 -16.90
N LYS A 34 1.18 5.32 -17.30
CA LYS A 34 0.99 4.13 -18.11
C LYS A 34 0.56 2.94 -17.27
N HIS A 35 1.25 2.70 -16.15
CA HIS A 35 0.96 1.60 -15.23
C HIS A 35 0.76 2.10 -13.80
N CYS A 36 -0.25 1.57 -13.12
CA CYS A 36 -0.45 1.78 -11.67
C CYS A 36 -0.42 0.43 -10.97
N VAL A 37 0.57 0.22 -10.12
CA VAL A 37 0.78 -1.02 -9.38
C VAL A 37 0.39 -0.81 -7.92
N MET A 38 -0.59 -1.57 -7.46
CA MET A 38 -1.06 -1.63 -6.08
C MET A 38 -0.58 -2.95 -5.46
N ASP A 39 0.43 -2.91 -4.62
CA ASP A 39 1.02 -4.08 -3.95
C ASP A 39 0.41 -4.24 -2.56
N GLY A 40 -0.41 -5.26 -2.34
CA GLY A 40 -1.20 -5.44 -1.11
C GLY A 40 -2.06 -4.20 -0.77
N GLY A 41 -2.48 -3.46 -1.79
CA GLY A 41 -3.10 -2.14 -1.63
C GLY A 41 -4.43 -2.20 -0.89
N ILE A 42 -4.61 -1.29 0.08
CA ILE A 42 -5.86 -1.13 0.83
C ILE A 42 -6.89 -0.43 -0.06
N THR A 43 -8.12 -0.93 -0.08
CA THR A 43 -9.22 -0.38 -0.88
C THR A 43 -10.36 0.16 -0.01
N PRO A 44 -11.17 1.10 -0.50
CA PRO A 44 -12.30 1.63 0.25
C PRO A 44 -13.53 0.72 0.12
N TYR A 45 -13.38 -0.60 0.35
CA TYR A 45 -14.54 -1.46 0.42
C TYR A 45 -15.44 -1.03 1.58
N GLN A 46 -16.75 -1.11 1.34
CA GLN A 46 -17.73 -0.50 2.24
C GLN A 46 -17.86 -1.28 3.55
N LEU A 47 -17.11 -0.88 4.55
CA LEU A 47 -17.38 -1.24 5.94
C LEU A 47 -18.20 -0.14 6.62
N PRO A 48 -19.06 -0.50 7.62
CA PRO A 48 -19.71 0.49 8.45
C PRO A 48 -18.67 1.45 9.07
N TRP A 49 -18.97 2.75 9.08
CA TRP A 49 -18.03 3.79 9.56
C TRP A 49 -17.42 3.46 10.93
N ILE A 50 -18.23 2.92 11.85
CA ILE A 50 -17.78 2.56 13.19
C ILE A 50 -16.68 1.48 13.15
N VAL A 51 -16.79 0.51 12.23
CA VAL A 51 -15.80 -0.56 12.05
C VAL A 51 -14.49 0.02 11.53
N THR A 52 -14.55 0.93 10.55
CA THR A 52 -13.34 1.60 10.03
C THR A 52 -12.64 2.42 11.12
N ARG A 53 -13.39 3.03 12.06
CA ARG A 53 -12.81 3.74 13.21
C ARG A 53 -12.09 2.80 14.17
N PHE A 54 -12.66 1.62 14.45
CA PHE A 54 -11.99 0.62 15.28
C PHE A 54 -10.72 0.10 14.63
N ILE A 55 -10.73 -0.17 13.33
CA ILE A 55 -9.52 -0.60 12.60
C ILE A 55 -8.46 0.49 12.68
N ALA A 56 -8.79 1.73 12.33
CA ALA A 56 -7.85 2.84 12.38
C ALA A 56 -7.29 3.07 13.80
N LEU A 57 -8.12 2.95 14.83
CA LEU A 57 -7.68 3.08 16.22
C LEU A 57 -6.73 1.93 16.62
N LYS A 58 -7.08 0.68 16.26
CA LYS A 58 -6.22 -0.49 16.53
C LYS A 58 -4.83 -0.30 15.90
N ASP A 59 -4.79 0.05 14.63
CA ASP A 59 -3.53 0.20 13.89
C ASP A 59 -2.72 1.39 14.43
N TYR A 60 -3.38 2.50 14.77
CA TYR A 60 -2.73 3.62 15.44
C TYR A 60 -2.11 3.22 16.79
N LEU A 61 -2.84 2.47 17.61
CA LEU A 61 -2.34 2.01 18.92
C LEU A 61 -1.15 1.07 18.76
N MET A 62 -1.18 0.16 17.79
CA MET A 62 -0.05 -0.71 17.47
C MET A 62 1.20 0.09 17.10
N MET A 63 1.06 1.10 16.24
CA MET A 63 2.19 1.97 15.89
C MET A 63 2.67 2.83 17.05
N MET A 64 1.76 3.26 17.92
CA MET A 64 2.14 3.98 19.15
C MET A 64 2.92 3.10 20.13
N ILE A 65 2.58 1.83 20.22
CA ILE A 65 3.34 0.84 21.02
C ILE A 65 4.74 0.66 20.42
N GLY A 66 4.87 0.45 19.12
CA GLY A 66 6.16 0.38 18.43
C GLY A 66 7.00 1.65 18.62
N ARG A 67 6.36 2.82 18.52
CA ARG A 67 7.01 4.13 18.74
C ARG A 67 7.60 4.30 20.16
N THR A 68 6.91 3.81 21.18
CA THR A 68 7.31 3.98 22.59
C THR A 68 8.15 2.82 23.11
N GLY A 69 7.88 1.61 22.69
CA GLY A 69 8.53 0.39 23.17
C GLY A 69 9.78 -0.02 22.42
N GLY A 70 10.06 0.66 21.30
CA GLY A 70 11.27 0.41 20.51
C GLY A 70 11.34 -0.99 19.89
N VAL A 71 12.56 -1.41 19.54
CA VAL A 71 12.84 -2.65 18.80
C VAL A 71 12.25 -3.88 19.48
N GLY A 72 12.37 -4.03 20.78
CA GLY A 72 11.92 -5.24 21.49
C GLY A 72 10.40 -5.50 21.41
N LEU A 73 9.57 -4.47 21.19
CA LEU A 73 8.15 -4.65 20.93
C LEU A 73 7.87 -4.88 19.44
N LEU A 74 8.67 -4.30 18.53
CA LEU A 74 8.57 -4.54 17.11
C LEU A 74 8.98 -5.98 16.78
N GLU A 75 10.03 -6.53 17.40
CA GLU A 75 10.42 -7.93 17.28
C GLU A 75 9.30 -8.92 17.64
N LYS A 76 8.42 -8.54 18.57
CA LYS A 76 7.25 -9.35 18.94
C LYS A 76 6.06 -9.18 18.03
N ALA A 77 5.97 -8.05 17.34
CA ALA A 77 4.83 -7.70 16.48
C ALA A 77 5.03 -8.12 15.03
N PHE A 78 6.28 -8.13 14.55
CA PHE A 78 6.65 -8.57 13.22
C PHE A 78 7.23 -9.99 13.29
N ALA A 79 6.88 -10.85 12.34
CA ALA A 79 7.53 -12.15 12.18
C ALA A 79 9.01 -11.89 11.88
N THR A 80 9.88 -12.27 12.81
CA THR A 80 11.29 -11.88 12.83
C THR A 80 12.16 -12.57 11.79
N ASP A 81 11.62 -13.57 11.08
CA ASP A 81 12.37 -14.32 10.09
C ASP A 81 12.64 -13.54 8.79
N GLU A 82 11.90 -12.45 8.56
CA GLU A 82 12.00 -11.62 7.36
C GLU A 82 12.77 -10.31 7.58
N TYR A 83 12.86 -9.83 8.83
CA TYR A 83 13.46 -8.53 9.16
C TYR A 83 14.61 -8.69 10.13
N THR A 84 15.73 -8.06 9.81
CA THR A 84 16.87 -7.99 10.74
C THR A 84 16.56 -7.04 11.89
N LYS A 85 17.34 -7.17 12.97
CA LYS A 85 17.25 -6.24 14.11
C LYS A 85 17.56 -4.80 13.71
N GLU A 86 18.41 -4.61 12.71
CA GLU A 86 18.78 -3.30 12.16
C GLU A 86 17.60 -2.69 11.40
N ASP A 87 16.85 -3.48 10.62
CA ASP A 87 15.63 -3.03 9.95
C ASP A 87 14.58 -2.57 10.96
N LEU A 88 14.37 -3.36 12.02
CA LEU A 88 13.42 -3.01 13.07
C LEU A 88 13.87 -1.78 13.88
N GLN A 89 15.19 -1.58 14.05
CA GLN A 89 15.71 -0.36 14.65
C GLN A 89 15.43 0.85 13.78
N TYR A 90 15.64 0.73 12.47
CA TYR A 90 15.30 1.79 11.51
C TYR A 90 13.82 2.15 11.56
N VAL A 91 12.94 1.15 11.56
CA VAL A 91 11.49 1.37 11.69
C VAL A 91 11.15 2.09 13.01
N ALA A 92 11.76 1.67 14.15
CA ALA A 92 11.54 2.31 15.43
C ALA A 92 11.96 3.79 15.41
N ASP A 93 13.08 4.09 14.78
CA ASP A 93 13.60 5.46 14.68
C ASP A 93 12.72 6.33 13.77
N VAL A 94 12.25 5.81 12.65
CA VAL A 94 11.26 6.50 11.79
C VAL A 94 9.98 6.79 12.58
N LEU A 95 9.44 5.82 13.31
CA LEU A 95 8.22 6.00 14.11
C LEU A 95 8.40 7.05 15.21
N ARG A 96 9.57 7.14 15.83
CA ARG A 96 9.88 8.18 16.84
C ARG A 96 9.86 9.60 16.25
N HIS A 97 10.30 9.75 15.01
CA HIS A 97 10.27 11.05 14.30
C HIS A 97 8.88 11.44 13.80
N CYS A 98 7.99 10.49 13.60
CA CYS A 98 6.61 10.77 13.22
C CYS A 98 5.82 11.38 14.39
N SER A 99 5.09 12.47 14.14
CA SER A 99 4.18 13.02 15.15
C SER A 99 2.98 12.09 15.37
N ARG A 100 2.40 12.11 16.58
CA ARG A 100 1.16 11.36 16.88
C ARG A 100 0.04 11.72 15.90
N LYS A 101 -0.04 13.00 15.52
CA LYS A 101 -1.02 13.51 14.57
C LYS A 101 -0.79 12.95 13.16
N THR A 102 0.47 12.81 12.73
CA THR A 102 0.82 12.18 11.46
C THR A 102 0.38 10.73 11.45
N LEU A 103 0.76 9.95 12.47
CA LEU A 103 0.37 8.54 12.58
C LEU A 103 -1.15 8.37 12.56
N TRP A 104 -1.89 9.14 13.34
CA TRP A 104 -3.35 9.08 13.33
C TRP A 104 -3.94 9.38 11.94
N ARG A 105 -3.50 10.47 11.30
CA ARG A 105 -3.98 10.87 9.98
C ARG A 105 -3.67 9.86 8.90
N THR A 106 -2.54 9.16 8.99
CA THR A 106 -2.17 8.08 8.10
C THR A 106 -3.23 6.99 8.11
N PHE A 107 -3.54 6.42 9.29
CA PHE A 107 -4.54 5.35 9.39
C PHE A 107 -5.97 5.83 9.16
N ASP A 108 -6.27 7.05 9.56
CA ASP A 108 -7.56 7.68 9.27
C ASP A 108 -7.77 7.81 7.76
N SER A 109 -6.78 8.28 7.03
CA SER A 109 -6.87 8.48 5.59
C SER A 109 -7.04 7.16 4.82
N CYS A 110 -6.24 6.13 5.12
CA CYS A 110 -6.32 4.87 4.37
C CYS A 110 -7.59 4.07 4.65
N ASN A 111 -8.23 4.27 5.80
CA ASN A 111 -9.50 3.64 6.15
C ASN A 111 -10.74 4.44 5.73
N ASN A 112 -10.58 5.65 5.20
CA ASN A 112 -11.71 6.55 4.88
C ASN A 112 -11.61 7.24 3.53
N TYR A 113 -10.63 6.89 2.71
CA TYR A 113 -10.57 7.47 1.38
C TYR A 113 -11.72 6.96 0.51
N LYS A 114 -12.05 7.72 -0.53
CA LYS A 114 -13.10 7.36 -1.48
C LYS A 114 -12.53 7.36 -2.88
N VAL A 115 -12.96 6.40 -3.65
CA VAL A 115 -12.81 6.42 -5.11
C VAL A 115 -13.92 7.30 -5.67
N PRO A 116 -13.65 8.13 -6.70
CA PRO A 116 -14.70 8.91 -7.37
C PRO A 116 -15.86 8.02 -7.83
N ASP A 117 -17.08 8.54 -7.71
CA ASP A 117 -18.28 7.86 -8.20
C ASP A 117 -19.09 8.85 -9.07
N PRO A 118 -19.25 8.62 -10.37
CA PRO A 118 -18.78 7.45 -11.10
C PRO A 118 -17.25 7.39 -11.20
N VAL A 119 -16.72 6.16 -11.32
CA VAL A 119 -15.29 5.95 -11.56
C VAL A 119 -14.92 6.53 -12.91
N PRO A 120 -13.92 7.42 -13.01
CA PRO A 120 -13.50 7.98 -14.28
C PRO A 120 -12.89 6.90 -15.17
N THR A 121 -13.11 7.00 -16.48
CA THR A 121 -12.36 6.21 -17.45
C THR A 121 -10.92 6.67 -17.46
N ILE A 122 -10.00 5.74 -17.34
CA ILE A 122 -8.56 5.98 -17.37
C ILE A 122 -7.88 5.06 -18.38
N ASP A 123 -6.84 5.57 -19.03
CA ASP A 123 -5.98 4.78 -19.93
C ASP A 123 -4.87 4.05 -19.18
N THR A 124 -4.71 4.32 -17.89
CA THR A 124 -3.73 3.68 -17.02
C THR A 124 -4.06 2.20 -16.87
N LYS A 125 -3.09 1.32 -17.15
CA LYS A 125 -3.20 -0.11 -16.85
C LYS A 125 -3.05 -0.32 -15.34
N LEU A 126 -4.02 -1.00 -14.73
CA LEU A 126 -4.03 -1.27 -13.30
C LEU A 126 -3.50 -2.66 -13.04
N HIS A 127 -2.59 -2.78 -12.08
CA HIS A 127 -2.02 -4.03 -11.60
C HIS A 127 -2.26 -4.13 -10.09
N TYR A 128 -2.74 -5.28 -9.65
CA TYR A 128 -2.88 -5.57 -8.22
C TYR A 128 -2.00 -6.78 -7.88
N TRP A 129 -0.92 -6.52 -7.17
CA TRP A 129 0.01 -7.53 -6.69
C TRP A 129 -0.31 -7.86 -5.23
N TYR A 130 -0.15 -9.10 -4.84
CA TYR A 130 -0.30 -9.54 -3.45
C TYR A 130 0.42 -10.86 -3.24
N THR A 131 0.78 -11.16 -1.99
CA THR A 131 1.46 -12.40 -1.65
C THR A 131 0.47 -13.51 -1.31
N ASN A 132 0.89 -14.77 -1.44
CA ASN A 132 0.07 -15.92 -1.02
C ASN A 132 -0.39 -15.80 0.44
N GLY A 133 0.50 -15.31 1.33
CA GLY A 133 0.18 -15.11 2.74
C GLY A 133 -0.88 -14.06 3.00
N GLU A 134 -1.00 -13.07 2.11
CA GLU A 134 -1.95 -11.96 2.25
C GLU A 134 -3.32 -12.23 1.62
N GLU A 135 -3.48 -13.26 0.80
CA GLU A 135 -4.71 -13.50 0.03
C GLU A 135 -5.97 -13.46 0.90
N LYS A 136 -5.91 -14.07 2.07
CA LYS A 136 -7.02 -14.09 3.02
C LYS A 136 -7.33 -12.71 3.58
N GLU A 137 -6.31 -11.95 3.92
CA GLU A 137 -6.45 -10.60 4.48
C GLU A 137 -6.90 -9.60 3.42
N ARG A 138 -6.39 -9.72 2.21
CA ARG A 138 -6.70 -8.87 1.05
C ARG A 138 -7.98 -9.31 0.30
N LYS A 139 -8.66 -10.34 0.73
CA LYS A 139 -9.86 -10.87 0.06
C LYS A 139 -10.88 -9.79 -0.31
N GLN A 140 -11.16 -8.86 0.60
CA GLN A 140 -12.13 -7.79 0.38
C GLN A 140 -11.58 -6.75 -0.60
N ASP A 141 -10.29 -6.43 -0.50
CA ASP A 141 -9.60 -5.51 -1.40
C ASP A 141 -9.60 -6.08 -2.83
N ILE A 142 -9.23 -7.33 -3.00
CA ILE A 142 -9.25 -8.05 -4.28
C ILE A 142 -10.66 -8.05 -4.88
N ALA A 143 -11.68 -8.35 -4.08
CA ALA A 143 -13.07 -8.35 -4.53
C ALA A 143 -13.52 -6.94 -4.97
N TYR A 144 -13.14 -5.91 -4.22
CA TYR A 144 -13.42 -4.53 -4.56
C TYR A 144 -12.79 -4.14 -5.91
N ILE A 145 -11.49 -4.41 -6.08
CA ILE A 145 -10.78 -4.09 -7.32
C ILE A 145 -11.40 -4.85 -8.51
N LYS A 146 -11.66 -6.15 -8.38
CA LYS A 146 -12.33 -6.93 -9.44
C LYS A 146 -13.68 -6.35 -9.85
N SER A 147 -14.44 -5.83 -8.89
CA SER A 147 -15.76 -5.26 -9.12
C SER A 147 -15.71 -3.86 -9.77
N LYS A 148 -14.82 -2.99 -9.28
CA LYS A 148 -14.75 -1.58 -9.71
C LYS A 148 -13.83 -1.35 -10.90
N PHE A 149 -12.82 -2.21 -11.07
CA PHE A 149 -11.78 -2.12 -12.10
C PHE A 149 -11.54 -3.50 -12.72
N PRO A 150 -12.53 -4.05 -13.48
CA PRO A 150 -12.47 -5.43 -13.99
C PRO A 150 -11.31 -5.69 -14.95
N GLN A 151 -10.71 -4.64 -15.52
CA GLN A 151 -9.55 -4.72 -16.40
C GLN A 151 -8.20 -4.85 -15.65
N THR A 152 -8.23 -4.86 -14.30
CA THR A 152 -6.99 -4.96 -13.49
C THR A 152 -6.33 -6.31 -13.66
N GLU A 153 -5.03 -6.31 -13.88
CA GLU A 153 -4.20 -7.52 -13.89
C GLU A 153 -3.79 -7.90 -12.46
N PHE A 154 -3.96 -9.17 -12.12
CA PHE A 154 -3.65 -9.68 -10.77
C PHE A 154 -2.42 -10.56 -10.83
N THR A 155 -1.42 -10.26 -9.96
CA THR A 155 -0.20 -11.07 -9.82
C THR A 155 -0.06 -11.55 -8.38
N VAL A 156 0.11 -12.85 -8.21
CA VAL A 156 0.39 -13.47 -6.92
C VAL A 156 1.90 -13.63 -6.76
N LEU A 157 2.45 -13.08 -5.70
CA LEU A 157 3.86 -13.15 -5.35
C LEU A 157 4.06 -14.29 -4.34
N PRO A 158 4.70 -15.40 -4.72
CA PRO A 158 4.93 -16.51 -3.80
C PRO A 158 6.04 -16.18 -2.80
N GLU A 159 5.97 -16.79 -1.62
CA GLU A 159 7.04 -16.84 -0.62
C GLU A 159 7.57 -15.47 -0.13
N LEU A 160 6.73 -14.44 -0.18
CA LEU A 160 7.07 -13.11 0.33
C LEU A 160 6.04 -12.70 1.39
N GLY A 161 6.51 -11.99 2.40
CA GLY A 161 5.65 -11.30 3.35
C GLY A 161 5.15 -9.96 2.82
N HIS A 162 4.37 -9.25 3.65
CA HIS A 162 3.87 -7.92 3.32
C HIS A 162 5.01 -6.94 3.03
N ALA A 163 4.98 -6.26 1.90
CA ALA A 163 6.05 -5.40 1.39
C ALA A 163 7.39 -6.12 1.09
N GLY A 164 7.45 -7.45 1.18
CA GLY A 164 8.67 -8.22 1.00
C GLY A 164 9.30 -8.04 -0.39
N LEU A 165 8.50 -7.81 -1.43
CA LEU A 165 9.03 -7.58 -2.77
C LEU A 165 9.98 -6.37 -2.81
N VAL A 166 9.52 -5.21 -2.40
CA VAL A 166 10.29 -3.97 -2.49
C VAL A 166 11.40 -3.88 -1.44
N LEU A 167 11.21 -4.51 -0.27
CA LEU A 167 12.18 -4.44 0.82
C LEU A 167 13.27 -5.50 0.75
N LEU A 168 12.91 -6.73 0.35
CA LEU A 168 13.80 -7.88 0.43
C LEU A 168 14.26 -8.39 -0.95
N LYS A 169 13.60 -7.98 -2.03
CA LYS A 169 13.88 -8.44 -3.42
C LYS A 169 13.89 -7.27 -4.40
N PRO A 170 14.71 -6.21 -4.16
CA PRO A 170 14.71 -5.00 -4.99
C PRO A 170 15.04 -5.28 -6.47
N GLU A 171 15.90 -6.25 -6.78
CA GLU A 171 16.23 -6.60 -8.16
C GLU A 171 15.03 -7.25 -8.88
N LEU A 172 14.29 -8.12 -8.17
CA LEU A 172 13.05 -8.71 -8.70
C LEU A 172 11.98 -7.63 -8.90
N PHE A 173 11.86 -6.70 -7.95
CA PHE A 173 10.96 -5.56 -8.08
C PHE A 173 11.27 -4.72 -9.33
N GLU A 174 12.55 -4.37 -9.55
CA GLU A 174 12.99 -3.61 -10.71
C GLU A 174 12.68 -4.37 -12.01
N GLN A 175 12.98 -5.67 -12.06
CA GLN A 175 12.65 -6.52 -13.19
C GLN A 175 11.15 -6.51 -13.49
N MET A 176 10.31 -6.78 -12.48
CA MET A 176 8.85 -6.82 -12.64
C MET A 176 8.27 -5.49 -13.11
N ILE A 177 8.78 -4.36 -12.61
CA ILE A 177 8.35 -3.04 -13.09
C ILE A 177 8.77 -2.82 -14.55
N SER A 178 9.98 -3.23 -14.94
CA SER A 178 10.49 -3.06 -16.30
C SER A 178 9.78 -3.96 -17.32
N GLU A 179 9.25 -5.09 -16.90
CA GLU A 179 8.53 -6.08 -17.72
C GLU A 179 7.04 -5.78 -17.87
N LEU A 180 6.51 -4.72 -17.23
CA LEU A 180 5.12 -4.33 -17.43
C LEU A 180 4.88 -4.01 -18.92
N SER A 181 4.08 -4.83 -19.59
CA SER A 181 3.84 -4.73 -21.02
C SER A 181 2.78 -3.69 -21.39
N ASP A 182 2.93 -3.15 -22.58
CA ASP A 182 2.00 -2.18 -23.19
C ASP A 182 0.62 -2.77 -23.51
#